data_cfe82f22a4a964213ea1965c04364faf
#
_entry.id   cfe82f22a4a964213ea1965c04364faf
#
_cell.length_a   1.000
_cell.length_b   1.000
_cell.length_c   1.000
_cell.angle_alpha   90.00
_cell.angle_beta   90.00
_cell.angle_gamma   90.00
#
_symmetry.space_group_name_H-M   'P 1'
#
loop_
_entity.id
_entity.type
_entity.pdbx_description
1 polymer ?
#
loop_
_entity_poly.entity_id
_entity_poly.type
_entity_poly.pdbx_seq_one_letter_code
_entity_poly.pdbx_strand_id
1 'polypeptide(L)'
;GLIFMGLGYAVMMGASLVVIGGDKPLPTWLILTYLLHTFGEICLYPIGLSAVTKLSPKKLLGQMMGVFFIALAYGNLIAGLFAGEFEKDAIANDPSLLVDLFGVVMKVMLISGIIVLIIAKPVRKLMGDIR
;
A
#
# COMPACT_ATOMS: atom_id res chain seq x y z
N GLY A 1 -0.54 2.79 -8.96
CA GLY A 1 -0.84 1.82 -7.88
C GLY A 1 -0.76 2.48 -6.52
N LEU A 2 0.42 2.91 -6.05
CA LEU A 2 0.62 3.50 -4.70
C LEU A 2 -0.32 4.68 -4.38
N ILE A 3 -0.61 5.53 -5.36
CA ILE A 3 -1.54 6.65 -5.17
C ILE A 3 -2.96 6.13 -4.92
N PHE A 4 -3.41 5.10 -5.64
CA PHE A 4 -4.72 4.49 -5.41
C PHE A 4 -4.82 3.87 -4.01
N MET A 5 -3.76 3.21 -3.54
CA MET A 5 -3.71 2.70 -2.17
C MET A 5 -3.76 3.84 -1.15
N GLY A 6 -3.00 4.92 -1.36
CA GLY A 6 -3.05 6.10 -0.50
C GLY A 6 -4.45 6.74 -0.44
N LEU A 7 -5.15 6.81 -1.58
CA LEU A 7 -6.54 7.28 -1.63
C LEU A 7 -7.50 6.34 -0.87
N GLY A 8 -7.28 5.02 -0.94
CA GLY A 8 -8.05 4.06 -0.14
C GLY A 8 -7.92 4.32 1.36
N TYR A 9 -6.71 4.59 1.85
CA TYR A 9 -6.52 4.97 3.26
C TYR A 9 -7.11 6.34 3.60
N ALA A 10 -7.13 7.29 2.66
CA ALA A 10 -7.83 8.56 2.85
C ALA A 10 -9.35 8.36 3.04
N VAL A 11 -9.94 7.43 2.30
CA VAL A 11 -11.35 7.04 2.46
C VAL A 11 -11.58 6.44 3.85
N MET A 12 -10.70 5.55 4.34
CA MET A 12 -10.82 4.98 5.68
C MET A 12 -10.65 6.03 6.78
N MET A 13 -9.76 6.99 6.59
CA MET A 13 -9.62 8.13 7.51
C MET A 13 -10.93 8.95 7.56
N GLY A 14 -11.59 9.18 6.42
CA GLY A 14 -12.91 9.81 6.36
C GLY A 14 -13.97 9.01 7.12
N ALA A 15 -13.99 7.69 6.99
CA ALA A 15 -14.88 6.81 7.75
C ALA A 15 -14.64 6.91 9.27
N SER A 16 -13.37 7.01 9.70
CA SER A 16 -13.00 7.17 11.11
C SER A 16 -13.50 8.50 11.69
N LEU A 17 -13.50 9.58 10.91
CA LEU A 17 -14.07 10.86 11.34
C LEU A 17 -15.58 10.77 11.58
N VAL A 18 -16.31 9.98 10.79
CA VAL A 18 -17.75 9.72 11.01
C VAL A 18 -17.96 8.98 12.35
N VAL A 19 -17.09 8.03 12.69
CA VAL A 19 -17.14 7.33 14.00
C VAL A 19 -16.94 8.29 15.15
N ILE A 20 -15.99 9.22 15.04
CA ILE A 20 -15.75 10.25 16.07
C ILE A 20 -16.98 11.15 16.23
N GLY A 21 -17.72 11.42 15.16
CA GLY A 21 -18.98 12.17 15.21
C GLY A 21 -20.13 11.42 15.92
N GLY A 22 -19.93 10.17 16.31
CA GLY A 22 -20.92 9.33 16.99
C GLY A 22 -21.82 8.55 16.06
N ASP A 23 -21.64 8.68 14.75
CA ASP A 23 -22.41 7.97 13.72
C ASP A 23 -21.72 6.64 13.34
N LYS A 24 -22.54 5.67 12.91
CA LYS A 24 -22.03 4.41 12.37
C LYS A 24 -21.68 4.60 10.88
N PRO A 25 -20.40 4.37 10.49
CA PRO A 25 -20.03 4.48 9.09
C PRO A 25 -20.77 3.42 8.25
N LEU A 26 -21.25 3.83 7.08
CA LEU A 26 -21.89 2.94 6.14
C LEU A 26 -20.89 1.92 5.58
N PRO A 27 -21.31 0.69 5.27
CA PRO A 27 -20.44 -0.32 4.63
C PRO A 27 -19.84 0.13 3.29
N THR A 28 -20.42 1.13 2.65
CA THR A 28 -19.92 1.73 1.41
C THR A 28 -18.52 2.30 1.53
N TRP A 29 -18.11 2.80 2.69
CA TRP A 29 -16.75 3.27 2.94
C TRP A 29 -15.73 2.14 2.79
N LEU A 30 -16.06 0.97 3.33
CA LEU A 30 -15.22 -0.22 3.24
C LEU A 30 -15.13 -0.74 1.81
N ILE A 31 -16.26 -0.80 1.10
CA ILE A 31 -16.32 -1.24 -0.30
C ILE A 31 -15.47 -0.32 -1.18
N LEU A 32 -15.57 1.00 -1.00
CA LEU A 32 -14.80 1.97 -1.76
C LEU A 32 -13.29 1.85 -1.49
N THR A 33 -12.92 1.63 -0.24
CA THR A 33 -11.52 1.39 0.15
C THR A 33 -10.97 0.15 -0.52
N TYR A 34 -11.67 -0.99 -0.44
CA TYR A 34 -11.25 -2.22 -1.09
C TYR A 34 -11.15 -2.08 -2.60
N LEU A 35 -12.08 -1.37 -3.23
CA LEU A 35 -12.05 -1.10 -4.67
C LEU A 35 -10.78 -0.33 -5.06
N LEU A 36 -10.44 0.73 -4.33
CA LEU A 36 -9.24 1.52 -4.57
C LEU A 36 -7.96 0.72 -4.35
N HIS A 37 -7.93 -0.12 -3.28
CA HIS A 37 -6.80 -0.99 -3.00
C HIS A 37 -6.62 -2.05 -4.09
N THR A 38 -7.70 -2.68 -4.54
CA THR A 38 -7.66 -3.67 -5.63
C THR A 38 -7.13 -3.05 -6.92
N PHE A 39 -7.57 -1.84 -7.28
CA PHE A 39 -6.99 -1.13 -8.42
C PHE A 39 -5.50 -0.83 -8.23
N GLY A 40 -5.09 -0.45 -7.03
CA GLY A 40 -3.68 -0.25 -6.68
C GLY A 40 -2.86 -1.52 -6.88
N GLU A 41 -3.35 -2.66 -6.39
CA GLU A 41 -2.69 -3.96 -6.51
C GLU A 41 -2.58 -4.45 -7.94
N ILE A 42 -3.66 -4.37 -8.71
CA ILE A 42 -3.66 -4.74 -10.14
C ILE A 42 -2.65 -3.91 -10.94
N CYS A 43 -2.45 -2.66 -10.56
CA CYS A 43 -1.44 -1.82 -11.19
C CYS A 43 0.00 -2.16 -10.77
N LEU A 44 0.22 -2.58 -9.51
CA LEU A 44 1.57 -2.77 -8.96
C LEU A 44 2.09 -4.19 -9.15
N TYR A 45 1.27 -5.20 -8.85
CA TYR A 45 1.72 -6.57 -8.76
C TYR A 45 2.20 -7.15 -10.09
N PRO A 46 1.45 -7.04 -11.21
CA PRO A 46 1.91 -7.56 -12.51
C PRO A 46 3.13 -6.81 -13.05
N ILE A 47 3.22 -5.50 -12.78
CA ILE A 47 4.36 -4.70 -13.22
C ILE A 47 5.61 -5.08 -12.44
N GLY A 48 5.50 -5.26 -11.12
CA GLY A 48 6.60 -5.72 -10.27
C GLY A 48 7.11 -7.09 -10.71
N LEU A 49 6.20 -8.03 -10.94
CA LEU A 49 6.53 -9.38 -11.41
C LEU A 49 7.20 -9.36 -12.80
N SER A 50 6.67 -8.57 -13.72
CA SER A 50 7.24 -8.39 -15.06
C SER A 50 8.62 -7.74 -15.00
N ALA A 51 8.83 -6.77 -14.12
CA ALA A 51 10.13 -6.13 -13.94
C ALA A 51 11.19 -7.14 -13.45
N VAL A 52 10.85 -7.94 -12.43
CA VAL A 52 11.73 -9.00 -11.92
C VAL A 52 12.08 -10.00 -13.02
N THR A 53 11.11 -10.46 -13.81
CA THR A 53 11.35 -11.43 -14.88
C THR A 53 12.20 -10.86 -16.02
N LYS A 54 12.00 -9.61 -16.41
CA LYS A 54 12.73 -8.96 -17.50
C LYS A 54 14.15 -8.53 -17.13
N LEU A 55 14.35 -8.09 -15.89
CA LEU A 55 15.65 -7.60 -15.42
C LEU A 55 16.54 -8.69 -14.87
N SER A 56 16.01 -9.86 -14.54
CA SER A 56 16.78 -10.97 -13.97
C SER A 56 17.52 -11.77 -15.06
N PRO A 57 18.79 -12.11 -14.82
CA PRO A 57 19.50 -13.05 -15.69
C PRO A 57 18.75 -14.39 -15.74
N LYS A 58 18.64 -15.00 -16.93
CA LYS A 58 17.90 -16.26 -17.14
C LYS A 58 18.28 -17.38 -16.16
N LYS A 59 19.57 -17.45 -15.79
CA LYS A 59 20.10 -18.46 -14.84
C LYS A 59 19.65 -18.25 -13.40
N LEU A 60 19.32 -17.01 -13.00
CA LEU A 60 18.98 -16.62 -11.63
C LEU A 60 17.51 -16.24 -11.47
N LEU A 61 16.70 -16.42 -12.50
CA LEU A 61 15.29 -16.00 -12.52
C LEU A 61 14.50 -16.55 -11.31
N GLY A 62 14.65 -17.84 -11.02
CA GLY A 62 13.96 -18.47 -9.88
C GLY A 62 14.37 -17.87 -8.53
N GLN A 63 15.67 -17.58 -8.36
CA GLN A 63 16.16 -16.95 -7.13
C GLN A 63 15.63 -15.52 -6.97
N MET A 64 15.63 -14.73 -8.05
CA MET A 64 15.12 -13.37 -8.03
C MET A 64 13.61 -13.32 -7.74
N MET A 65 12.85 -14.28 -8.28
CA MET A 65 11.43 -14.46 -7.94
C MET A 65 11.26 -14.83 -6.46
N GLY A 66 12.09 -15.72 -5.94
CA GLY A 66 12.09 -16.06 -4.51
C GLY A 66 12.35 -14.83 -3.63
N VAL A 67 13.34 -14.01 -3.97
CA VAL A 67 13.63 -12.74 -3.25
C VAL A 67 12.45 -11.79 -3.31
N PHE A 68 11.79 -11.68 -4.46
CA PHE A 68 10.58 -10.85 -4.59
C PHE A 68 9.45 -11.29 -3.66
N PHE A 69 9.18 -12.60 -3.58
CA PHE A 69 8.16 -13.12 -2.67
C PHE A 69 8.55 -13.01 -1.19
N ILE A 70 9.83 -13.18 -0.86
CA ILE A 70 10.33 -12.93 0.50
C ILE A 70 10.11 -11.47 0.89
N ALA A 71 10.40 -10.53 -0.01
CA ALA A 71 10.17 -9.10 0.24
C ALA A 71 8.67 -8.81 0.51
N LEU A 72 7.75 -9.44 -0.25
CA LEU A 72 6.31 -9.34 0.00
C LEU A 72 5.93 -9.94 1.36
N ALA A 73 6.49 -11.10 1.71
CA ALA A 73 6.22 -11.74 3.01
C ALA A 73 6.68 -10.86 4.19
N TYR A 74 7.87 -10.25 4.09
CA TYR A 74 8.35 -9.30 5.09
C TYR A 74 7.46 -8.07 5.19
N GLY A 75 6.98 -7.53 4.06
CA GLY A 75 6.04 -6.41 4.04
C GLY A 75 4.75 -6.74 4.80
N ASN A 76 4.18 -7.92 4.55
CA ASN A 76 2.99 -8.40 5.24
C ASN A 76 3.23 -8.64 6.73
N LEU A 77 4.40 -9.19 7.11
CA LEU A 77 4.77 -9.38 8.51
C LEU A 77 4.85 -8.04 9.26
N ILE A 78 5.55 -7.06 8.69
CA ILE A 78 5.67 -5.71 9.27
C ILE A 78 4.28 -5.06 9.41
N ALA A 79 3.44 -5.17 8.38
CA ALA A 79 2.08 -4.64 8.42
C ALA A 79 1.25 -5.31 9.53
N GLY A 80 1.38 -6.64 9.70
CA GLY A 80 0.70 -7.39 10.76
C GLY A 80 1.16 -6.98 12.16
N LEU A 81 2.47 -6.82 12.37
CA LEU A 81 3.02 -6.34 13.64
C LEU A 81 2.53 -4.92 13.94
N PHE A 82 2.55 -4.03 12.94
CA PHE A 82 2.07 -2.66 13.09
C PHE A 82 0.58 -2.60 13.45
N ALA A 83 -0.23 -3.44 12.79
CA ALA A 83 -1.66 -3.53 13.09
C ALA A 83 -1.94 -4.15 14.49
N GLY A 84 -1.08 -5.05 14.95
CA GLY A 84 -1.20 -5.72 16.24
C GLY A 84 -0.91 -4.81 17.45
N GLU A 85 -0.17 -3.71 17.26
CA GLU A 85 0.09 -2.73 18.34
C GLU A 85 -1.15 -1.90 18.69
N PHE A 86 -2.16 -1.88 17.82
CA PHE A 86 -3.42 -1.19 18.08
C PHE A 86 -4.41 -2.12 18.76
N GLU A 87 -4.39 -2.12 20.10
CA GLU A 87 -5.35 -2.88 20.90
C GLU A 87 -6.78 -2.41 20.66
N LYS A 88 -7.70 -3.37 20.51
CA LYS A 88 -9.13 -3.09 20.30
C LYS A 88 -9.73 -2.23 21.41
N ASP A 89 -9.26 -2.42 22.64
CA ASP A 89 -9.73 -1.68 23.81
C ASP A 89 -9.23 -0.23 23.81
N ALA A 90 -8.02 0.03 23.32
CA ALA A 90 -7.50 1.38 23.11
C ALA A 90 -8.30 2.15 22.07
N ILE A 91 -8.62 1.52 20.95
CA ILE A 91 -9.44 2.11 19.87
C ILE A 91 -10.88 2.36 20.34
N ALA A 92 -11.43 1.47 21.16
CA ALA A 92 -12.80 1.64 21.71
C ALA A 92 -12.88 2.84 22.68
N ASN A 93 -11.79 3.10 23.42
CA ASN A 93 -11.71 4.24 24.35
C ASN A 93 -11.37 5.56 23.65
N ASP A 94 -10.58 5.50 22.57
CA ASP A 94 -10.18 6.68 21.80
C ASP A 94 -10.22 6.42 20.29
N PRO A 95 -11.36 6.67 19.63
CA PRO A 95 -11.49 6.51 18.20
C PRO A 95 -10.56 7.40 17.35
N SER A 96 -9.95 8.43 17.93
CA SER A 96 -9.00 9.31 17.23
C SER A 96 -7.74 8.56 16.79
N LEU A 97 -7.38 7.48 17.50
CA LEU A 97 -6.26 6.60 17.14
C LEU A 97 -6.41 6.00 15.73
N LEU A 98 -7.63 5.74 15.30
CA LEU A 98 -7.89 5.24 13.93
C LEU A 98 -7.56 6.29 12.87
N VAL A 99 -7.87 7.57 13.14
CA VAL A 99 -7.58 8.67 12.22
C VAL A 99 -6.07 8.84 12.09
N ASP A 100 -5.36 8.79 13.20
CA ASP A 100 -3.90 8.90 13.21
C ASP A 100 -3.26 7.72 12.49
N LEU A 101 -3.70 6.49 12.74
CA LEU A 101 -3.23 5.28 12.08
C LEU A 101 -3.39 5.38 10.56
N PHE A 102 -4.61 5.59 10.09
CA PHE A 102 -4.88 5.69 8.66
C PHE A 102 -4.22 6.90 8.03
N GLY A 103 -4.09 8.01 8.78
CA GLY A 103 -3.38 9.21 8.35
C GLY A 103 -1.88 8.97 8.15
N VAL A 104 -1.22 8.23 9.03
CA VAL A 104 0.20 7.86 8.90
C VAL A 104 0.40 6.97 7.69
N VAL A 105 -0.38 5.90 7.55
CA VAL A 105 -0.27 4.98 6.41
C VAL A 105 -0.55 5.68 5.09
N MET A 106 -1.57 6.54 5.03
CA MET A 106 -1.88 7.36 3.85
C MET A 106 -0.67 8.23 3.45
N LYS A 107 -0.08 8.95 4.40
CA LYS A 107 1.08 9.81 4.14
C LYS A 107 2.27 9.00 3.61
N VAL A 108 2.58 7.87 4.23
CA VAL A 108 3.67 6.98 3.79
C VAL A 108 3.43 6.49 2.36
N MET A 109 2.22 6.07 2.03
CA MET A 109 1.87 5.59 0.69
C MET A 109 1.95 6.71 -0.37
N LEU A 110 1.45 7.91 -0.06
CA LEU A 110 1.53 9.05 -0.97
C LEU A 110 2.96 9.52 -1.18
N ILE A 111 3.76 9.64 -0.12
CA ILE A 111 5.18 10.01 -0.20
C ILE A 111 5.94 8.98 -1.03
N SER A 112 5.75 7.69 -0.76
CA SER A 112 6.36 6.61 -1.54
C SER A 112 5.96 6.66 -3.01
N GLY A 113 4.69 6.93 -3.30
CA GLY A 113 4.18 7.11 -4.66
C GLY A 113 4.84 8.28 -5.39
N ILE A 114 5.02 9.41 -4.71
CA ILE A 114 5.71 10.60 -5.25
C ILE A 114 7.19 10.29 -5.51
N ILE A 115 7.87 9.66 -4.56
CA ILE A 115 9.28 9.27 -4.70
C ILE A 115 9.47 8.37 -5.92
N VAL A 116 8.62 7.35 -6.08
CA VAL A 116 8.67 6.44 -7.23
C VAL A 116 8.44 7.21 -8.54
N LEU A 117 7.51 8.18 -8.58
CA LEU A 117 7.29 9.00 -9.77
C LEU A 117 8.51 9.87 -10.13
N ILE A 118 9.18 10.42 -9.12
CA ILE A 118 10.40 11.22 -9.33
C ILE A 118 11.53 10.33 -9.87
N ILE A 119 11.72 9.15 -9.27
CA ILE A 119 12.78 8.21 -9.65
C ILE A 119 12.47 7.54 -11.00
N ALA A 120 11.22 7.38 -11.36
CA ALA A 120 10.82 6.71 -12.61
C ALA A 120 11.42 7.39 -13.87
N LYS A 121 11.53 8.73 -13.88
CA LYS A 121 12.12 9.45 -15.02
C LYS A 121 13.62 9.14 -15.23
N PRO A 122 14.50 9.28 -14.21
CA PRO A 122 15.92 8.96 -14.38
C PRO A 122 16.15 7.46 -14.63
N VAL A 123 15.42 6.57 -13.96
CA VAL A 123 15.53 5.13 -14.17
C VAL A 123 15.15 4.75 -15.60
N ARG A 124 14.06 5.29 -16.13
CA ARG A 124 13.64 5.06 -17.52
C ARG A 124 14.71 5.53 -18.52
N LYS A 125 15.42 6.62 -18.23
CA LYS A 125 16.53 7.10 -19.06
C LYS A 125 17.75 6.17 -19.00
N LEU A 126 18.02 5.57 -17.84
CA LEU A 126 19.13 4.63 -17.64
C LEU A 126 18.87 3.25 -18.24
N MET A 127 17.61 2.82 -18.25
CA MET A 127 17.22 1.50 -18.81
C MET A 127 17.31 1.43 -20.33
N GLY A 128 17.45 2.56 -21.02
CA GLY A 128 17.50 2.60 -22.48
C GLY A 128 16.24 2.00 -23.14
N ASP A 129 16.37 1.52 -24.35
CA ASP A 129 15.27 0.96 -25.17
C ASP A 129 15.08 -0.56 -24.91
N ILE A 130 15.07 -0.97 -23.64
CA ILE A 130 14.71 -2.35 -23.25
C ILE A 130 13.19 -2.48 -23.40
N ARG A 131 12.76 -2.88 -24.59
CA ARG A 131 11.39 -3.31 -24.90
C ARG A 131 11.21 -4.79 -24.65
#